data_15de25630be7db3eaaf323e2db04d9b8
#
_entry.id   15de25630be7db3eaaf323e2db04d9b8
#
_cell.length_a   1.000
_cell.length_b   1.000
_cell.length_c   1.000
_cell.angle_alpha   90.00
_cell.angle_beta   90.00
_cell.angle_gamma   90.00
#
_symmetry.space_group_name_H-M   'P 1'
#
loop_
_entity.id
_entity.type
_entity.pdbx_description
1 polymer ?
#
loop_
_entity_poly.entity_id
_entity_poly.type
_entity_poly.pdbx_seq_one_letter_code
_entity_poly.pdbx_strand_id
1 'polypeptide(L)'
;MNDILEIAAANQQRAREVIRDTDLEAIWRSVGAEANLVGSLRTGLLMKHRDIDFHIYSSPLRVADSFAAMARLAENPRIRRIEYGNLLDAQDQCLEWHAWYADADERLWQIDMIHMPVSYTHLT
;
A
#
# COMPACT_ATOMS: atom_id res chain seq x y z
N MET A 1 -27.39 15.83 3.02
CA MET A 1 -27.42 15.72 1.56
C MET A 1 -26.06 15.55 0.98
N ASN A 2 -25.13 16.41 1.36
CA ASN A 2 -23.75 16.32 0.85
C ASN A 2 -22.85 15.51 1.78
N ASP A 3 -23.42 14.90 2.82
CA ASP A 3 -22.65 14.24 3.86
C ASP A 3 -21.80 13.10 3.30
N ILE A 4 -22.34 12.32 2.37
CA ILE A 4 -21.60 11.19 1.77
C ILE A 4 -20.41 11.69 0.96
N LEU A 5 -20.60 12.77 0.19
CA LEU A 5 -19.53 13.35 -0.62
C LEU A 5 -18.47 14.01 0.27
N GLU A 6 -18.89 14.66 1.34
CA GLU A 6 -17.97 15.27 2.29
C GLU A 6 -17.16 14.22 3.02
N ILE A 7 -17.79 13.12 3.44
CA ILE A 7 -17.10 12.02 4.10
C ILE A 7 -16.10 11.38 3.14
N ALA A 8 -16.49 11.16 1.88
CA ALA A 8 -15.61 10.58 0.89
C ALA A 8 -14.39 11.48 0.62
N ALA A 9 -14.61 12.79 0.50
CA ALA A 9 -13.53 13.74 0.28
C ALA A 9 -12.58 13.78 1.47
N ALA A 10 -13.13 13.76 2.70
CA ALA A 10 -12.32 13.74 3.91
C ALA A 10 -11.50 12.46 3.99
N ASN A 11 -12.08 11.31 3.63
CA ASN A 11 -11.36 10.05 3.63
C ASN A 11 -10.25 10.03 2.59
N GLN A 12 -10.49 10.58 1.40
CA GLN A 12 -9.45 10.68 0.38
C GLN A 12 -8.28 11.53 0.86
N GLN A 13 -8.56 12.64 1.50
CA GLN A 13 -7.51 13.51 2.03
C GLN A 13 -6.73 12.81 3.14
N ARG A 14 -7.41 12.14 4.06
CA ARG A 14 -6.74 11.39 5.13
C ARG A 14 -5.90 10.25 4.58
N ALA A 15 -6.38 9.55 3.54
CA ALA A 15 -5.60 8.50 2.89
C ALA A 15 -4.30 9.07 2.33
N ARG A 16 -4.34 10.23 1.69
CA ARG A 16 -3.14 10.87 1.16
C ARG A 16 -2.18 11.27 2.27
N GLU A 17 -2.71 11.70 3.41
CA GLU A 17 -1.90 12.01 4.58
C GLU A 17 -1.21 10.76 5.12
N VAL A 18 -1.90 9.62 5.14
CA VAL A 18 -1.32 8.33 5.56
C VAL A 18 -0.16 7.96 4.63
N ILE A 19 -0.35 8.09 3.32
CA ILE A 19 0.70 7.79 2.35
C ILE A 19 1.90 8.70 2.58
N ARG A 20 1.67 9.97 2.81
CA ARG A 20 2.73 10.94 3.04
C ARG A 20 3.47 10.68 4.34
N ASP A 21 2.74 10.42 5.42
CA ASP A 21 3.33 10.18 6.72
C ASP A 21 4.17 8.92 6.75
N THR A 22 3.73 7.88 6.06
CA THR A 22 4.47 6.61 5.99
C THR A 22 5.67 6.68 5.04
N ASP A 23 5.70 7.66 4.13
CA ASP A 23 6.73 7.77 3.09
C ASP A 23 6.84 6.48 2.26
N LEU A 24 5.71 5.85 2.02
CA LEU A 24 5.62 4.50 1.49
C LEU A 24 6.29 4.35 0.13
N GLU A 25 6.08 5.32 -0.75
CA GLU A 25 6.65 5.25 -2.10
C GLU A 25 8.18 5.31 -2.06
N ALA A 26 8.73 6.17 -1.21
CA ALA A 26 10.17 6.27 -1.04
C ALA A 26 10.77 5.01 -0.39
N ILE A 27 10.04 4.42 0.55
CA ILE A 27 10.46 3.16 1.17
C ILE A 27 10.64 2.07 0.10
N TRP A 28 9.64 1.89 -0.75
CA TRP A 28 9.74 0.88 -1.82
C TRP A 28 10.82 1.23 -2.82
N ARG A 29 10.95 2.51 -3.17
CA ARG A 29 12.00 2.94 -4.09
C ARG A 29 13.40 2.65 -3.53
N SER A 30 13.56 2.71 -2.21
CA SER A 30 14.86 2.45 -1.60
C SER A 30 15.34 1.01 -1.78
N VAL A 31 14.45 0.08 -2.09
CA VAL A 31 14.80 -1.31 -2.37
C VAL A 31 14.66 -1.63 -3.86
N GLY A 32 14.61 -0.62 -4.71
CA GLY A 32 14.56 -0.79 -6.15
C GLY A 32 13.20 -1.17 -6.70
N ALA A 33 12.14 -0.92 -5.94
CA ALA A 33 10.78 -1.23 -6.36
C ALA A 33 10.01 0.05 -6.71
N GLU A 34 8.98 -0.11 -7.52
CA GLU A 34 8.09 0.98 -7.88
C GLU A 34 6.71 0.71 -7.31
N ALA A 35 6.23 1.64 -6.48
CA ALA A 35 4.91 1.54 -5.86
C ALA A 35 3.91 2.36 -6.66
N ASN A 36 2.81 1.73 -7.04
CA ASN A 36 1.75 2.36 -7.82
C ASN A 36 0.45 2.31 -7.05
N LEU A 37 -0.11 3.48 -6.77
CA LEU A 37 -1.39 3.57 -6.10
C LEU A 37 -2.48 3.08 -7.06
N VAL A 38 -3.35 2.20 -6.56
CA VAL A 38 -4.46 1.64 -7.35
C VAL A 38 -5.74 1.72 -6.51
N GLY A 39 -6.86 1.29 -7.08
CA GLY A 39 -8.11 1.24 -6.35
C GLY A 39 -8.84 2.57 -6.26
N SER A 40 -9.76 2.69 -5.31
CA SER A 40 -10.70 3.81 -5.24
C SER A 40 -10.02 5.15 -4.97
N LEU A 41 -8.94 5.17 -4.21
CA LEU A 41 -8.22 6.42 -3.94
C LEU A 41 -7.62 6.98 -5.23
N ARG A 42 -6.98 6.11 -6.03
CA ARG A 42 -6.35 6.54 -7.28
C ARG A 42 -7.36 7.06 -8.28
N THR A 43 -8.52 6.42 -8.37
CA THR A 43 -9.54 6.77 -9.37
C THR A 43 -10.43 7.93 -8.94
N GLY A 44 -10.35 8.33 -7.68
CA GLY A 44 -11.21 9.39 -7.15
C GLY A 44 -12.62 8.94 -6.87
N LEU A 45 -12.88 7.63 -6.86
CA LEU A 45 -14.19 7.11 -6.51
C LEU A 45 -14.48 7.29 -5.03
N LEU A 46 -15.77 7.18 -4.67
CA LEU A 46 -16.18 7.31 -3.28
C LEU A 46 -15.50 6.26 -2.40
N MET A 47 -14.85 6.72 -1.34
CA MET A 47 -14.22 5.83 -0.38
C MET A 47 -15.15 5.61 0.79
N LYS A 48 -15.67 4.38 0.90
CA LYS A 48 -16.52 3.99 2.03
C LYS A 48 -15.72 3.38 3.17
N HIS A 49 -14.52 2.87 2.85
CA HIS A 49 -13.66 2.18 3.80
C HIS A 49 -12.31 2.84 3.84
N ARG A 50 -11.57 2.59 4.91
CA ARG A 50 -10.22 3.13 5.09
C ARG A 50 -9.21 2.13 4.54
N ASP A 51 -9.25 1.93 3.21
CA ASP A 51 -8.37 1.02 2.49
C ASP A 51 -7.53 1.79 1.48
N ILE A 52 -6.26 1.46 1.43
CA ILE A 52 -5.31 2.05 0.47
C ILE A 52 -4.61 0.89 -0.22
N ASP A 53 -4.65 0.85 -1.56
CA ASP A 53 -4.14 -0.26 -2.33
C ASP A 53 -2.96 0.16 -3.19
N PHE A 54 -1.89 -0.63 -3.14
CA PHE A 54 -0.71 -0.44 -3.97
C PHE A 54 -0.35 -1.71 -4.70
N HIS A 55 0.03 -1.57 -5.97
CA HIS A 55 0.75 -2.60 -6.70
C HIS A 55 2.21 -2.18 -6.77
N ILE A 56 3.10 -3.08 -6.37
CA ILE A 56 4.54 -2.79 -6.30
C ILE A 56 5.26 -3.74 -7.24
N TYR A 57 6.14 -3.18 -8.07
CA TYR A 57 6.85 -3.93 -9.10
C TYR A 57 8.35 -3.87 -8.88
N SER A 58 9.00 -5.02 -9.04
CA SER A 58 10.45 -5.15 -8.96
C SER A 58 10.96 -6.06 -10.06
N SER A 59 12.19 -5.85 -10.50
CA SER A 59 12.87 -6.72 -11.45
C SER A 59 14.36 -6.78 -11.08
N PRO A 60 14.81 -7.89 -10.47
CA PRO A 60 14.05 -9.04 -10.00
C PRO A 60 13.32 -8.76 -8.70
N LEU A 61 12.29 -9.55 -8.41
CA LEU A 61 11.63 -9.52 -7.12
C LEU A 61 12.44 -10.37 -6.14
N ARG A 62 12.83 -9.77 -5.03
CA ARG A 62 13.55 -10.48 -3.97
C ARG A 62 12.77 -10.37 -2.67
N VAL A 63 12.56 -11.52 -2.03
CA VAL A 63 11.84 -11.57 -0.76
C VAL A 63 12.54 -10.68 0.29
N ALA A 64 13.88 -10.74 0.35
CA ALA A 64 14.64 -9.93 1.31
C ALA A 64 14.39 -8.42 1.14
N ASP A 65 14.29 -7.95 -0.11
CA ASP A 65 14.02 -6.54 -0.38
C ASP A 65 12.63 -6.14 0.12
N SER A 66 11.67 -7.02 -0.07
CA SER A 66 10.30 -6.80 0.39
C SER A 66 10.25 -6.67 1.91
N PHE A 67 10.93 -7.56 2.63
CA PHE A 67 11.02 -7.48 4.09
C PHE A 67 11.77 -6.24 4.55
N ALA A 68 12.83 -5.83 3.83
CA ALA A 68 13.57 -4.63 4.18
C ALA A 68 12.67 -3.39 4.09
N ALA A 69 11.84 -3.31 3.06
CA ALA A 69 10.88 -2.21 2.93
C ALA A 69 9.90 -2.20 4.11
N MET A 70 9.37 -3.35 4.47
CA MET A 70 8.41 -3.43 5.56
C MET A 70 9.04 -3.18 6.91
N ALA A 71 10.32 -3.54 7.10
CA ALA A 71 11.04 -3.20 8.32
C ALA A 71 11.13 -1.67 8.49
N ARG A 72 11.37 -0.95 7.40
CA ARG A 72 11.38 0.52 7.46
C ARG A 72 9.99 1.10 7.74
N LEU A 73 8.98 0.54 7.10
CA LEU A 73 7.60 0.97 7.37
C LEU A 73 7.25 0.79 8.84
N ALA A 74 7.67 -0.33 9.42
CA ALA A 74 7.38 -0.66 10.81
C ALA A 74 8.03 0.30 11.81
N GLU A 75 9.02 1.09 11.39
CA GLU A 75 9.62 2.12 12.26
C GLU A 75 8.64 3.25 12.56
N ASN A 76 7.62 3.43 11.72
CA ASN A 76 6.59 4.41 11.97
C ASN A 76 5.68 3.91 13.10
N PRO A 77 5.61 4.64 14.24
CA PRO A 77 4.85 4.16 15.42
C PRO A 77 3.36 4.06 15.17
N ARG A 78 2.83 4.67 14.11
CA ARG A 78 1.43 4.55 13.76
C ARG A 78 1.12 3.27 13.01
N ILE A 79 2.14 2.56 12.53
CA ILE A 79 1.97 1.21 11.97
C ILE A 79 1.87 0.25 13.14
N ARG A 80 0.67 -0.32 13.31
CA ARG A 80 0.35 -1.15 14.47
C ARG A 80 0.42 -2.65 14.19
N ARG A 81 0.38 -3.04 12.90
CA ARG A 81 0.37 -4.44 12.51
C ARG A 81 0.79 -4.56 11.05
N ILE A 82 1.56 -5.62 10.74
CA ILE A 82 1.91 -5.98 9.37
C ILE A 82 1.72 -7.49 9.23
N GLU A 83 1.03 -7.91 8.17
CA GLU A 83 0.85 -9.31 7.83
C GLU A 83 1.48 -9.60 6.47
N TYR A 84 2.02 -10.81 6.33
CA TYR A 84 2.77 -11.23 5.16
C TYR A 84 2.24 -12.55 4.64
N GLY A 85 2.14 -12.66 3.31
CA GLY A 85 1.87 -13.92 2.64
C GLY A 85 2.78 -14.08 1.44
N ASN A 86 3.40 -15.24 1.31
CA ASN A 86 4.21 -15.55 0.14
C ASN A 86 3.37 -16.38 -0.82
N LEU A 87 2.98 -15.78 -1.93
CA LEU A 87 2.17 -16.40 -2.97
C LEU A 87 2.96 -16.57 -4.27
N LEU A 88 4.30 -16.64 -4.19
CA LEU A 88 5.13 -16.77 -5.38
C LEU A 88 4.90 -18.09 -6.11
N ASP A 89 4.56 -19.15 -5.38
CA ASP A 89 4.25 -20.45 -5.97
C ASP A 89 2.79 -20.59 -6.37
N ALA A 90 1.97 -19.59 -6.06
CA ALA A 90 0.57 -19.57 -6.42
C ALA A 90 0.39 -18.94 -7.81
N GLN A 91 -0.83 -18.98 -8.32
CA GLN A 91 -1.14 -18.40 -9.62
C GLN A 91 -0.84 -16.92 -9.69
N ASP A 92 -1.02 -16.19 -8.59
CA ASP A 92 -0.82 -14.75 -8.52
C ASP A 92 0.65 -14.33 -8.54
N GLN A 93 1.57 -15.21 -8.14
CA GLN A 93 3.01 -14.97 -8.17
C GLN A 93 3.39 -13.63 -7.55
N CYS A 94 3.02 -13.44 -6.28
CA CYS A 94 3.27 -12.19 -5.59
C CYS A 94 3.63 -12.42 -4.13
N LEU A 95 4.13 -11.35 -3.51
CA LEU A 95 4.22 -11.24 -2.05
C LEU A 95 3.12 -10.29 -1.62
N GLU A 96 2.29 -10.75 -0.70
CA GLU A 96 1.14 -10.00 -0.24
C GLU A 96 1.41 -9.43 1.14
N TRP A 97 1.26 -8.11 1.29
CA TRP A 97 1.43 -7.41 2.54
C TRP A 97 0.18 -6.63 2.90
N HIS A 98 -0.18 -6.68 4.17
CA HIS A 98 -1.24 -5.85 4.72
C HIS A 98 -0.67 -5.15 5.93
N ALA A 99 -0.80 -3.83 5.98
CA ALA A 99 -0.35 -3.03 7.11
C ALA A 99 -1.52 -2.21 7.65
N TRP A 100 -1.53 -2.00 8.96
CA TRP A 100 -2.56 -1.19 9.60
C TRP A 100 -1.92 0.03 10.23
N TYR A 101 -2.43 1.18 9.87
CA TYR A 101 -1.96 2.50 10.30
C TYR A 101 -3.05 3.16 11.14
N ALA A 102 -2.70 3.61 12.34
CA ALA A 102 -3.65 4.34 13.21
C ALA A 102 -3.48 5.83 12.97
N ASP A 103 -4.54 6.49 12.50
CA ASP A 103 -4.50 7.92 12.26
C ASP A 103 -4.60 8.73 13.57
N ALA A 104 -4.66 10.06 13.46
CA ALA A 104 -4.69 10.94 14.62
C ALA A 104 -5.92 10.70 15.52
N ASP A 105 -6.99 10.17 14.95
CA ASP A 105 -8.21 9.83 15.68
C ASP A 105 -8.24 8.38 16.13
N GLU A 106 -7.11 7.67 16.02
CA GLU A 106 -6.96 6.25 16.33
C GLU A 106 -7.84 5.35 15.47
N ARG A 107 -8.20 5.80 14.27
CA ARG A 107 -8.90 4.96 13.31
C ARG A 107 -7.86 4.22 12.48
N LEU A 108 -8.13 2.95 12.22
CA LEU A 108 -7.19 2.11 11.48
C LEU A 108 -7.43 2.21 9.98
N TRP A 109 -6.34 2.43 9.27
CA TRP A 109 -6.28 2.37 7.82
C TRP A 109 -5.57 1.09 7.43
N GLN A 110 -6.15 0.34 6.50
CA GLN A 110 -5.53 -0.86 5.96
C GLN A 110 -4.81 -0.50 4.66
N ILE A 111 -3.53 -0.81 4.61
CA ILE A 111 -2.70 -0.57 3.44
C ILE A 111 -2.39 -1.94 2.85
N ASP A 112 -2.90 -2.21 1.65
CA ASP A 112 -2.67 -3.46 0.94
C ASP A 112 -1.60 -3.25 -0.10
N MET A 113 -0.55 -4.06 -0.04
CA MET A 113 0.60 -3.93 -0.92
C MET A 113 0.87 -5.28 -1.57
N ILE A 114 0.66 -5.35 -2.88
CA ILE A 114 0.89 -6.55 -3.65
C ILE A 114 2.18 -6.36 -4.43
N HIS A 115 3.22 -7.09 -4.03
CA HIS A 115 4.56 -6.97 -4.60
C HIS A 115 4.77 -8.06 -5.63
N MET A 116 4.96 -7.64 -6.90
CA MET A 116 4.97 -8.53 -8.05
C MET A 116 6.24 -8.35 -8.87
N PRO A 117 6.73 -9.42 -9.51
CA PRO A 117 7.79 -9.24 -10.51
C PRO A 117 7.20 -8.57 -11.74
N VAL A 118 8.04 -7.80 -12.42
CA VAL A 118 7.66 -7.24 -13.73
C VAL A 118 7.58 -8.41 -14.70
N SER A 119 6.41 -8.59 -15.33
CA SER A 119 6.22 -9.67 -16.30
C SER A 119 6.56 -9.21 -17.70
N TYR A 120 6.85 -10.18 -18.58
CA TYR A 120 7.15 -9.88 -19.99
C TYR A 120 5.97 -9.21 -20.71
N THR A 121 4.76 -9.46 -20.26
CA THR A 121 3.59 -8.86 -20.87
C THR A 121 3.56 -7.35 -20.69
N HIS A 122 4.25 -6.82 -19.71
CA HIS A 122 4.36 -5.37 -19.52
C HIS A 122 5.33 -4.72 -20.49
N LEU A 123 6.23 -5.49 -21.08
CA LEU A 123 7.26 -4.98 -21.96
C LEU A 123 6.83 -4.96 -23.42
N THR A 124 5.72 -5.60 -23.73
CA THR A 124 5.17 -5.63 -25.08
C THR A 124 3.91 -4.79 -25.19
#